data_22da74b7b299e48204d0f6bde70727be
#
_entry.id   22da74b7b299e48204d0f6bde70727be
#
_cell.length_a   1.000
_cell.length_b   1.000
_cell.length_c   1.000
_cell.angle_alpha   90.00
_cell.angle_beta   90.00
_cell.angle_gamma   90.00
#
_symmetry.space_group_name_H-M   'P 1'
#
loop_
_entity.id
_entity.type
_entity.pdbx_description
1 polymer ?
#
loop_
_entity_poly.entity_id
_entity_poly.type
_entity_poly.pdbx_seq_one_letter_code
_entity_poly.pdbx_strand_id
1 'polypeptide(L)'
;DATHAPDLFPPLAALASYCEGVTTIKGVSRLKHKESNRAEAIVQEFGKLGIRVETEDDIMKITGGRPTGGKVESHEDHRIAMAMAVTALKASGRVYIKDSQSVGKSYPGFFDDLRTLGAVVHE
;
A
#
# COMPACT_ATOMS: atom_id res chain seq x y z
N ASP A 1 12.03 2.50 12.23
CA ASP A 1 11.73 3.93 12.31
C ASP A 1 11.88 4.55 10.91
N ALA A 2 10.81 5.09 10.39
CA ALA A 2 10.79 5.70 9.05
C ALA A 2 10.65 7.23 9.10
N THR A 3 10.97 7.86 10.24
CA THR A 3 10.81 9.30 10.43
C THR A 3 11.54 10.12 9.37
N HIS A 4 12.74 9.70 8.98
CA HIS A 4 13.57 10.42 8.01
C HIS A 4 13.40 9.90 6.58
N ALA A 5 12.52 8.93 6.37
CA ALA A 5 12.25 8.38 5.05
C ALA A 5 10.75 8.06 4.91
N PRO A 6 9.88 9.08 4.96
CA PRO A 6 8.42 8.86 4.98
C PRO A 6 7.89 8.18 3.71
N ASP A 7 8.60 8.27 2.59
CA ASP A 7 8.19 7.60 1.36
C ASP A 7 8.32 6.08 1.45
N LEU A 8 8.97 5.55 2.49
CA LEU A 8 9.03 4.12 2.73
C LEU A 8 7.77 3.55 3.37
N PHE A 9 6.87 4.38 3.92
CA PHE A 9 5.67 3.88 4.58
C PHE A 9 4.79 3.01 3.69
N PRO A 10 4.41 3.43 2.47
CA PRO A 10 3.58 2.58 1.64
C PRO A 10 4.22 1.21 1.32
N PRO A 11 5.48 1.13 0.87
CA PRO A 11 6.09 -0.18 0.62
C PRO A 11 6.31 -1.00 1.88
N LEU A 12 6.64 -0.36 3.01
CA LEU A 12 6.76 -1.08 4.28
C LEU A 12 5.42 -1.63 4.75
N ALA A 13 4.33 -0.89 4.54
CA ALA A 13 2.99 -1.37 4.85
C ALA A 13 2.62 -2.58 4.00
N ALA A 14 2.93 -2.54 2.70
CA ALA A 14 2.71 -3.68 1.81
C ALA A 14 3.50 -4.90 2.26
N LEU A 15 4.76 -4.72 2.62
CA LEU A 15 5.60 -5.81 3.13
C LEU A 15 5.06 -6.35 4.45
N ALA A 16 4.64 -5.47 5.35
CA ALA A 16 4.09 -5.85 6.66
C ALA A 16 2.80 -6.66 6.52
N SER A 17 2.00 -6.40 5.47
CA SER A 17 0.77 -7.15 5.23
C SER A 17 1.05 -8.63 4.94
N TYR A 18 2.25 -8.96 4.49
CA TYR A 18 2.68 -10.32 4.19
C TYR A 18 3.18 -11.07 5.43
N CYS A 19 3.55 -10.33 6.49
CA CYS A 19 4.10 -10.92 7.70
C CYS A 19 3.00 -11.25 8.68
N GLU A 20 3.13 -12.35 9.41
CA GLU A 20 2.21 -12.65 10.50
C GLU A 20 2.52 -11.75 11.70
N GLY A 21 1.48 -11.43 12.48
CA GLY A 21 1.64 -10.61 13.67
C GLY A 21 1.54 -9.11 13.38
N VAL A 22 2.01 -8.32 14.31
CA VAL A 22 1.89 -6.86 14.26
C VAL A 22 3.24 -6.22 13.96
N THR A 23 3.28 -5.40 12.92
CA THR A 23 4.44 -4.59 12.57
C THR A 23 4.19 -3.15 13.00
N THR A 24 5.15 -2.55 13.69
CA THR A 24 5.07 -1.17 14.16
C THR A 24 6.06 -0.31 13.41
N ILE A 25 5.59 0.80 12.81
CA ILE A 25 6.43 1.75 12.07
C ILE A 25 6.29 3.11 12.72
N LYS A 26 7.42 3.71 13.10
CA LYS A 26 7.46 5.05 13.68
C LYS A 26 7.66 6.09 12.59
N GLY A 27 7.07 7.26 12.76
CA GLY A 27 7.24 8.40 11.86
C GLY A 27 6.01 8.71 11.02
N VAL A 28 4.86 8.14 11.36
CA VAL A 28 3.63 8.27 10.56
C VAL A 28 3.15 9.71 10.41
N SER A 29 3.46 10.58 11.36
CA SER A 29 3.08 11.99 11.30
C SER A 29 3.67 12.71 10.08
N ARG A 30 4.75 12.19 9.50
CA ARG A 30 5.38 12.74 8.30
C ARG A 30 4.56 12.52 7.02
N LEU A 31 3.52 11.68 7.07
CA LEU A 31 2.72 11.33 5.89
C LEU A 31 1.59 12.30 5.57
N LYS A 32 1.29 13.23 6.47
CA LYS A 32 0.07 14.03 6.41
C LYS A 32 0.00 14.98 5.21
N HIS A 33 1.14 15.46 4.73
CA HIS A 33 1.25 16.47 3.67
C HIS A 33 2.01 15.97 2.44
N LYS A 34 1.80 14.72 2.05
CA LYS A 34 2.34 14.16 0.81
C LYS A 34 1.33 14.39 -0.34
N GLU A 35 1.50 13.69 -1.48
CA GLU A 35 0.58 13.77 -2.63
C GLU A 35 -0.86 13.46 -2.22
N SER A 36 -1.03 12.73 -1.13
CA SER A 36 -2.28 12.47 -0.44
C SER A 36 -1.99 12.48 1.06
N ASN A 37 -3.02 12.40 1.90
CA ASN A 37 -2.80 12.02 3.29
C ASN A 37 -2.51 10.50 3.29
N ARG A 38 -1.26 10.14 3.13
CA ARG A 38 -0.84 8.75 2.96
C ARG A 38 -1.17 7.88 4.17
N ALA A 39 -1.11 8.43 5.38
CA ALA A 39 -1.48 7.66 6.57
C ALA A 39 -2.95 7.23 6.49
N GLU A 40 -3.84 8.16 6.19
CA GLU A 40 -5.25 7.87 6.04
C GLU A 40 -5.53 6.93 4.88
N ALA A 41 -4.88 7.15 3.74
CA ALA A 41 -5.01 6.29 2.58
C ALA A 41 -4.60 4.84 2.89
N ILE A 42 -3.47 4.66 3.59
CA ILE A 42 -3.03 3.32 3.99
C ILE A 42 -4.05 2.65 4.89
N VAL A 43 -4.54 3.35 5.91
CA VAL A 43 -5.54 2.80 6.82
C VAL A 43 -6.78 2.34 6.06
N GLN A 44 -7.31 3.20 5.19
CA GLN A 44 -8.54 2.94 4.44
C GLN A 44 -8.38 1.82 3.42
N GLU A 45 -7.34 1.91 2.58
CA GLU A 45 -7.23 1.00 1.44
C GLU A 45 -6.75 -0.39 1.86
N PHE A 46 -5.83 -0.49 2.80
CA PHE A 46 -5.47 -1.80 3.35
C PHE A 46 -6.63 -2.44 4.09
N GLY A 47 -7.45 -1.64 4.78
CA GLY A 47 -8.66 -2.12 5.44
C GLY A 47 -9.64 -2.78 4.47
N LYS A 48 -9.79 -2.24 3.26
CA LYS A 48 -10.64 -2.82 2.22
C LYS A 48 -10.16 -4.20 1.79
N LEU A 49 -8.87 -4.47 1.94
CA LEU A 49 -8.27 -5.77 1.62
C LEU A 49 -8.15 -6.68 2.85
N GLY A 50 -8.79 -6.33 3.96
CA GLY A 50 -8.79 -7.13 5.17
C GLY A 50 -7.53 -7.01 6.02
N ILE A 51 -6.68 -6.05 5.74
CA ILE A 51 -5.46 -5.80 6.51
C ILE A 51 -5.73 -4.64 7.47
N ARG A 52 -5.68 -4.93 8.77
CA ARG A 52 -5.93 -3.93 9.79
C ARG A 52 -4.73 -3.02 9.98
N VAL A 53 -4.93 -1.73 9.80
CA VAL A 53 -3.92 -0.70 10.03
C VAL A 53 -4.49 0.32 11.01
N GLU A 54 -3.73 0.62 12.06
CA GLU A 54 -4.10 1.60 13.07
C GLU A 54 -2.97 2.60 13.22
N THR A 55 -3.34 3.85 13.53
CA THR A 55 -2.36 4.88 13.85
C THR A 55 -2.63 5.42 15.24
N GLU A 56 -1.57 5.63 16.00
CA GLU A 56 -1.64 6.23 17.33
C GLU A 56 -0.37 7.05 17.54
N ASP A 57 -0.52 8.34 17.86
CA ASP A 57 0.60 9.27 17.97
C ASP A 57 1.43 9.26 16.67
N ASP A 58 2.72 8.97 16.77
CA ASP A 58 3.62 8.92 15.63
C ASP A 58 3.88 7.49 15.12
N ILE A 59 2.99 6.56 15.48
CA ILE A 59 3.17 5.13 15.24
C ILE A 59 2.04 4.60 14.35
N MET A 60 2.41 3.76 13.37
CA MET A 60 1.48 2.96 12.59
C MET A 60 1.66 1.49 12.93
N LYS A 61 0.57 0.81 13.26
CA LYS A 61 0.55 -0.62 13.54
C LYS A 61 -0.19 -1.35 12.44
N ILE A 62 0.45 -2.34 11.85
CA ILE A 62 -0.12 -3.13 10.76
C ILE A 62 -0.20 -4.58 11.21
N THR A 63 -1.42 -5.11 11.28
CA THR A 63 -1.64 -6.52 11.60
C THR A 63 -1.64 -7.30 10.30
N GLY A 64 -0.57 -8.03 10.06
CA GLY A 64 -0.41 -8.83 8.85
C GLY A 64 -1.28 -10.06 8.85
N GLY A 65 -1.33 -10.68 7.70
CA GLY A 65 -2.14 -11.88 7.46
C GLY A 65 -2.20 -12.11 5.97
N ARG A 66 -3.34 -12.60 5.50
CA ARG A 66 -3.55 -12.76 4.06
C ARG A 66 -4.53 -11.73 3.55
N PRO A 67 -4.11 -10.84 2.65
CA PRO A 67 -5.05 -9.89 2.06
C PRO A 67 -6.17 -10.60 1.31
N THR A 68 -7.37 -10.01 1.36
CA THR A 68 -8.51 -10.48 0.59
C THR A 68 -8.63 -9.67 -0.71
N GLY A 69 -9.41 -10.16 -1.67
CA GLY A 69 -9.72 -9.36 -2.84
C GLY A 69 -10.63 -8.19 -2.51
N GLY A 70 -10.68 -7.21 -3.38
CA GLY A 70 -11.55 -6.05 -3.19
C GLY A 70 -11.23 -4.92 -4.16
N LYS A 71 -11.90 -3.79 -3.95
CA LYS A 71 -11.71 -2.58 -4.74
C LYS A 71 -11.06 -1.52 -3.88
N VAL A 72 -9.95 -0.99 -4.35
CA VAL A 72 -9.18 0.05 -3.66
C VAL A 72 -8.95 1.24 -4.56
N GLU A 73 -8.59 2.37 -3.97
CA GLU A 73 -8.29 3.59 -4.70
C GLU A 73 -6.84 4.00 -4.48
N SER A 74 -6.24 4.60 -5.51
CA SER A 74 -4.88 5.11 -5.42
C SER A 74 -4.79 6.46 -4.72
N HIS A 75 -5.91 7.17 -4.54
CA HIS A 75 -5.95 8.56 -4.04
C HIS A 75 -5.11 9.50 -4.90
N GLU A 76 -4.99 9.20 -6.21
CA GLU A 76 -4.12 9.92 -7.16
C GLU A 76 -2.65 9.97 -6.68
N ASP A 77 -2.28 9.02 -5.85
CA ASP A 77 -0.94 8.92 -5.27
C ASP A 77 -0.26 7.66 -5.80
N HIS A 78 0.82 7.87 -6.59
CA HIS A 78 1.53 6.77 -7.24
C HIS A 78 2.09 5.75 -6.25
N ARG A 79 2.51 6.18 -5.06
CA ARG A 79 3.06 5.26 -4.06
C ARG A 79 1.98 4.41 -3.42
N ILE A 80 0.78 4.95 -3.23
CA ILE A 80 -0.36 4.17 -2.74
C ILE A 80 -0.77 3.13 -3.79
N ALA A 81 -0.85 3.54 -5.07
CA ALA A 81 -1.20 2.60 -6.14
C ALA A 81 -0.21 1.44 -6.22
N MET A 82 1.09 1.72 -6.15
CA MET A 82 2.12 0.67 -6.17
C MET A 82 2.04 -0.24 -4.94
N ALA A 83 1.81 0.34 -3.76
CA ALA A 83 1.66 -0.44 -2.53
C ALA A 83 0.46 -1.39 -2.60
N MET A 84 -0.66 -0.93 -3.14
CA MET A 84 -1.85 -1.76 -3.33
C MET A 84 -1.57 -2.90 -4.32
N ALA A 85 -0.87 -2.60 -5.42
CA ALA A 85 -0.52 -3.61 -6.42
C ALA A 85 0.38 -4.70 -5.84
N VAL A 86 1.38 -4.31 -5.04
CA VAL A 86 2.28 -5.28 -4.37
C VAL A 86 1.49 -6.13 -3.36
N THR A 87 0.62 -5.51 -2.58
CA THR A 87 -0.22 -6.22 -1.61
C THR A 87 -1.16 -7.22 -2.33
N ALA A 88 -1.66 -6.84 -3.51
CA ALA A 88 -2.55 -7.68 -4.29
C ALA A 88 -1.91 -8.99 -4.74
N LEU A 89 -0.59 -9.04 -4.87
CA LEU A 89 0.11 -10.27 -5.32
C LEU A 89 -0.14 -11.44 -4.37
N LYS A 90 -0.44 -11.20 -3.12
CA LYS A 90 -0.70 -12.24 -2.12
C LYS A 90 -2.17 -12.32 -1.71
N ALA A 91 -3.04 -11.54 -2.34
CA ALA A 91 -4.46 -11.53 -2.01
C ALA A 91 -5.14 -12.83 -2.40
N SER A 92 -6.16 -13.23 -1.63
CA SER A 92 -6.93 -14.44 -1.90
C SER A 92 -7.92 -14.30 -3.06
N GLY A 93 -8.13 -13.07 -3.55
CA GLY A 93 -9.03 -12.79 -4.67
C GLY A 93 -8.50 -11.62 -5.49
N ARG A 94 -9.25 -11.24 -6.52
CA ARG A 94 -8.86 -10.13 -7.39
C ARG A 94 -8.89 -8.80 -6.64
N VAL A 95 -7.92 -7.95 -6.93
CA VAL A 95 -7.88 -6.58 -6.43
C VAL A 95 -8.02 -5.63 -7.62
N TYR A 96 -8.97 -4.71 -7.51
CA TYR A 96 -9.20 -3.66 -8.51
C TYR A 96 -8.68 -2.35 -7.94
N ILE A 97 -7.76 -1.72 -8.66
CA ILE A 97 -7.14 -0.46 -8.21
C ILE A 97 -7.65 0.66 -9.12
N LYS A 98 -8.47 1.56 -8.55
CA LYS A 98 -8.97 2.72 -9.27
C LYS A 98 -7.85 3.74 -9.43
N ASP A 99 -7.78 4.36 -10.62
CA ASP A 99 -6.77 5.36 -10.96
C ASP A 99 -5.33 4.85 -10.82
N SER A 100 -5.10 3.60 -11.22
CA SER A 100 -3.77 2.99 -11.20
C SER A 100 -2.78 3.68 -12.13
N GLN A 101 -3.28 4.44 -13.10
CA GLN A 101 -2.44 5.23 -14.01
C GLN A 101 -1.61 6.29 -13.30
N SER A 102 -1.94 6.64 -12.07
CA SER A 102 -1.11 7.56 -11.27
C SER A 102 0.32 7.07 -11.09
N VAL A 103 0.55 5.76 -11.20
CA VAL A 103 1.89 5.16 -11.16
C VAL A 103 2.78 5.72 -12.27
N GLY A 104 2.22 6.06 -13.43
CA GLY A 104 2.96 6.62 -14.55
C GLY A 104 3.72 7.91 -14.24
N LYS A 105 3.37 8.60 -13.15
CA LYS A 105 4.07 9.82 -12.73
C LYS A 105 5.52 9.57 -12.30
N SER A 106 5.83 8.37 -11.82
CA SER A 106 7.16 8.04 -11.32
C SER A 106 7.71 6.72 -11.84
N TYR A 107 6.85 5.80 -12.27
CA TYR A 107 7.27 4.49 -12.73
C TYR A 107 6.35 3.98 -13.85
N PRO A 108 6.51 4.52 -15.08
CA PRO A 108 5.62 4.16 -16.19
C PRO A 108 5.57 2.67 -16.53
N GLY A 109 6.67 1.96 -16.36
CA GLY A 109 6.77 0.52 -16.65
C GLY A 109 6.42 -0.41 -15.52
N PHE A 110 5.85 0.09 -14.42
CA PHE A 110 5.64 -0.69 -13.20
C PHE A 110 4.80 -1.95 -13.43
N PHE A 111 3.65 -1.82 -14.09
CA PHE A 111 2.77 -2.97 -14.31
C PHE A 111 3.34 -3.96 -15.32
N ASP A 112 4.07 -3.48 -16.32
CA ASP A 112 4.77 -4.37 -17.25
C ASP A 112 5.86 -5.16 -16.52
N ASP A 113 6.59 -4.52 -15.62
CA ASP A 113 7.60 -5.20 -14.81
C ASP A 113 6.99 -6.23 -13.89
N LEU A 114 5.83 -5.94 -13.29
CA LEU A 114 5.11 -6.93 -12.48
C LEU A 114 4.72 -8.16 -13.31
N ARG A 115 4.25 -7.96 -14.55
CA ARG A 115 3.93 -9.08 -15.45
C ARG A 115 5.16 -9.91 -15.77
N THR A 116 6.30 -9.26 -16.00
CA THR A 116 7.57 -9.94 -16.25
C THR A 116 7.98 -10.83 -15.08
N LEU A 117 7.64 -10.41 -13.85
CA LEU A 117 7.90 -11.18 -12.64
C LEU A 117 6.84 -12.25 -12.35
N GLY A 118 5.85 -12.39 -13.22
CA GLY A 118 4.86 -13.45 -13.12
C GLY A 118 3.48 -13.03 -12.62
N ALA A 119 3.26 -11.74 -12.34
CA ALA A 119 1.95 -11.26 -11.93
C ALA A 119 0.95 -11.25 -13.08
N VAL A 120 -0.31 -11.54 -12.79
CA VAL A 120 -1.40 -11.42 -13.76
C VAL A 120 -2.04 -10.05 -13.58
N VAL A 121 -1.82 -9.17 -14.56
CA VAL A 121 -2.29 -7.78 -14.50
C VAL A 121 -3.16 -7.49 -15.73
N HIS A 122 -4.38 -7.01 -15.48
CA HIS A 122 -5.31 -6.54 -16.51
C HIS A 122 -5.49 -5.03 -16.34
N GLU A 123 -5.16 -4.28 -17.35
CA GLU A 123 -5.34 -2.82 -17.36
C GLU A 123 -6.64 -2.40 -18.05
#